data_a4efc980c303735ca85e503555bb28e5
#
_entry.id   a4efc980c303735ca85e503555bb28e5
#
_cell.length_a   1.000
_cell.length_b   1.000
_cell.length_c   1.000
_cell.angle_alpha   90.00
_cell.angle_beta   90.00
_cell.angle_gamma   90.00
#
_symmetry.space_group_name_H-M   'P 1'
#
loop_
_entity.id
_entity.type
_entity.pdbx_description
1 polymer ?
#
loop_
_entity_poly.entity_id
_entity_poly.type
_entity_poly.pdbx_seq_one_letter_code
_entity_poly.pdbx_strand_id
1 'polypeptide(L)'
;MSVRLEVWGDYACFTRPEMKVERVSYDVMTPSAARGILEAIFWHPGMKYVIDRIHVLSPIAFANIRRNEVKSKVSASAVYEHMTGGGKDLYLNTSEDIQQRAAMVLQNVRYVIDAHFELVPDKMGAGDNVGKFSEMLKRRIEKGQCYHRPYFGCREFPVQFQMWEEKDIPTAYPNETRDLGFMLFDMDYHDPQNIRPMFFRAKLEKGVLDLRNAEVLR
;
A
#
# COMPACT_ATOMS: atom_id res chain seq x y z
N MET A 1 -5.08 -10.91 17.56
CA MET A 1 -3.71 -10.54 18.01
C MET A 1 -3.28 -9.33 17.21
N SER A 2 -2.78 -8.29 17.87
CA SER A 2 -2.34 -7.06 17.23
C SER A 2 -0.85 -7.11 16.88
N VAL A 3 -0.46 -6.48 15.80
CA VAL A 3 0.92 -6.23 15.38
C VAL A 3 1.14 -4.74 15.28
N ARG A 4 2.31 -4.27 15.71
CA ARG A 4 2.80 -2.91 15.49
C ARG A 4 4.02 -2.99 14.58
N LEU A 5 3.87 -2.48 13.37
CA LEU A 5 4.92 -2.50 12.36
C LEU A 5 5.38 -1.07 12.07
N GLU A 6 6.63 -0.78 12.36
CA GLU A 6 7.27 0.44 11.89
C GLU A 6 7.69 0.26 10.44
N VAL A 7 7.43 1.28 9.61
CA VAL A 7 7.78 1.31 8.19
C VAL A 7 8.31 2.68 7.80
N TRP A 8 9.39 2.73 6.99
CA TRP A 8 9.98 3.99 6.55
C TRP A 8 10.65 3.86 5.18
N GLY A 9 10.88 5.01 4.56
CA GLY A 9 11.56 5.10 3.27
C GLY A 9 11.72 6.54 2.80
N ASP A 10 12.53 6.73 1.78
CA ASP A 10 12.88 8.06 1.26
C ASP A 10 11.69 8.71 0.55
N TYR A 11 10.91 7.93 -0.18
CA TYR A 11 9.75 8.41 -0.94
C TYR A 11 8.55 7.48 -0.82
N ALA A 12 7.34 8.08 -1.00
CA ALA A 12 6.09 7.35 -1.11
C ALA A 12 5.15 8.01 -2.12
N CYS A 13 4.35 7.23 -2.84
CA CYS A 13 3.30 7.75 -3.70
C CYS A 13 2.02 6.91 -3.56
N PHE A 14 1.16 7.32 -2.66
CA PHE A 14 -0.19 6.75 -2.49
C PHE A 14 -1.12 7.47 -3.45
N THR A 15 -1.08 7.06 -4.71
CA THR A 15 -1.68 7.78 -5.84
C THR A 15 -3.17 7.98 -5.65
N ARG A 16 -3.63 9.24 -5.78
CA ARG A 16 -5.04 9.59 -5.84
C ARG A 16 -5.66 9.01 -7.11
N PRO A 17 -6.81 8.32 -7.04
CA PRO A 17 -7.41 7.65 -8.21
C PRO A 17 -7.69 8.59 -9.40
N GLU A 18 -8.00 9.86 -9.11
CA GLU A 18 -8.25 10.91 -10.10
C GLU A 18 -6.97 11.41 -10.79
N MET A 19 -5.79 11.17 -10.18
CA MET A 19 -4.49 11.66 -10.65
C MET A 19 -3.58 10.51 -11.08
N LYS A 20 -4.03 9.70 -12.05
CA LYS A 20 -3.33 8.45 -12.45
C LYS A 20 -2.14 8.70 -13.38
N VAL A 21 -2.20 9.74 -14.20
CA VAL A 21 -1.22 10.00 -15.27
C VAL A 21 -0.05 10.80 -14.72
N GLU A 22 -0.31 11.99 -14.20
CA GLU A 22 0.62 12.73 -13.36
C GLU A 22 0.26 12.44 -11.92
N ARG A 23 1.03 11.54 -11.30
CA ARG A 23 0.64 10.97 -10.02
C ARG A 23 0.77 12.00 -8.90
N VAL A 24 -0.29 12.13 -8.12
CA VAL A 24 -0.29 12.91 -6.90
C VAL A 24 -0.59 11.99 -5.72
N SER A 25 0.30 11.99 -4.73
CA SER A 25 0.11 11.20 -3.52
C SER A 25 -0.99 11.81 -2.63
N TYR A 26 -1.69 10.98 -1.90
CA TYR A 26 -2.35 11.39 -0.66
C TYR A 26 -1.32 11.90 0.35
N ASP A 27 -1.77 12.69 1.31
CA ASP A 27 -0.93 13.32 2.34
C ASP A 27 -0.29 12.29 3.29
N VAL A 28 -0.94 11.15 3.48
CA VAL A 28 -0.47 10.05 4.33
C VAL A 28 -0.74 8.71 3.66
N MET A 29 -0.20 7.64 4.25
CA MET A 29 -0.39 6.27 3.80
C MET A 29 -1.88 5.88 3.83
N THR A 30 -2.38 5.27 2.74
CA THR A 30 -3.73 4.71 2.68
C THR A 30 -3.83 3.39 3.46
N PRO A 31 -5.02 3.05 3.99
CA PRO A 31 -5.24 1.74 4.66
C PRO A 31 -4.91 0.55 3.75
N SER A 32 -5.26 0.63 2.47
CA SER A 32 -4.94 -0.40 1.48
C SER A 32 -3.43 -0.59 1.28
N ALA A 33 -2.65 0.51 1.29
CA ALA A 33 -1.20 0.42 1.19
C ALA A 33 -0.58 -0.21 2.46
N ALA A 34 -1.08 0.16 3.65
CA ALA A 34 -0.65 -0.44 4.91
C ALA A 34 -0.93 -1.96 4.93
N ARG A 35 -2.13 -2.39 4.50
CA ARG A 35 -2.46 -3.80 4.34
C ARG A 35 -1.53 -4.49 3.36
N GLY A 36 -1.29 -3.90 2.20
CA GLY A 36 -0.40 -4.44 1.17
C GLY A 36 1.04 -4.63 1.65
N ILE A 37 1.55 -3.76 2.53
CA ILE A 37 2.88 -3.92 3.15
C ILE A 37 2.92 -5.15 4.05
N LEU A 38 1.91 -5.36 4.91
CA LEU A 38 1.82 -6.53 5.77
C LEU A 38 1.69 -7.82 4.96
N GLU A 39 0.84 -7.84 3.92
CA GLU A 39 0.67 -8.97 3.01
C GLU A 39 1.95 -9.30 2.24
N ALA A 40 2.74 -8.30 1.86
CA ALA A 40 4.03 -8.50 1.20
C ALA A 40 5.04 -9.21 2.11
N ILE A 41 4.97 -8.98 3.43
CA ILE A 41 5.81 -9.66 4.42
C ILE A 41 5.32 -11.08 4.66
N PHE A 42 4.04 -11.22 5.00
CA PHE A 42 3.42 -12.52 5.24
C PHE A 42 1.94 -12.49 4.88
N TRP A 43 1.52 -13.40 4.03
CA TRP A 43 0.13 -13.61 3.67
C TRP A 43 -0.21 -15.11 3.67
N HIS A 44 -1.43 -15.44 4.05
CA HIS A 44 -1.98 -16.79 3.98
C HIS A 44 -3.47 -16.71 3.64
N PRO A 45 -4.05 -17.65 2.82
CA PRO A 45 -5.47 -17.62 2.47
C PRO A 45 -6.40 -17.65 3.69
N GLY A 46 -5.98 -18.33 4.76
CA GLY A 46 -6.74 -18.48 6.02
C GLY A 46 -6.73 -17.26 6.93
N MET A 47 -6.16 -16.11 6.49
CA MET A 47 -6.13 -14.89 7.29
C MET A 47 -6.36 -13.64 6.45
N LYS A 48 -6.89 -12.59 7.08
CA LYS A 48 -7.10 -11.27 6.49
C LYS A 48 -6.62 -10.20 7.47
N TYR A 49 -5.76 -9.30 7.01
CA TYR A 49 -5.34 -8.15 7.83
C TYR A 49 -6.42 -7.07 7.89
N VAL A 50 -6.57 -6.50 9.08
CA VAL A 50 -7.39 -5.33 9.38
C VAL A 50 -6.46 -4.26 9.94
N ILE A 51 -6.48 -3.08 9.35
CA ILE A 51 -5.68 -1.94 9.79
C ILE A 51 -6.49 -1.16 10.82
N ASP A 52 -5.97 -1.06 12.04
CA ASP A 52 -6.64 -0.35 13.14
C ASP A 52 -6.27 1.13 13.16
N ARG A 53 -4.97 1.44 13.05
CA ARG A 53 -4.44 2.81 13.09
C ARG A 53 -3.18 2.94 12.24
N ILE A 54 -2.95 4.13 11.74
CA ILE A 54 -1.70 4.54 11.11
C ILE A 54 -1.18 5.78 11.83
N HIS A 55 -0.04 5.65 12.47
CA HIS A 55 0.64 6.75 13.17
C HIS A 55 1.64 7.41 12.23
N VAL A 56 1.61 8.73 12.14
CA VAL A 56 2.48 9.52 11.27
C VAL A 56 3.64 10.07 12.09
N LEU A 57 4.85 9.52 11.90
CA LEU A 57 6.03 9.85 12.68
C LEU A 57 6.86 10.97 12.06
N SER A 58 6.80 11.11 10.73
CA SER A 58 7.52 12.18 10.01
C SER A 58 6.55 13.27 9.53
N PRO A 59 7.00 14.53 9.45
CA PRO A 59 6.20 15.59 8.85
C PRO A 59 5.82 15.28 7.42
N ILE A 60 4.60 15.66 7.02
CA ILE A 60 4.12 15.54 5.64
C ILE A 60 4.90 16.54 4.79
N ALA A 61 5.72 16.03 3.89
CA ALA A 61 6.52 16.84 2.97
C ALA A 61 6.43 16.27 1.57
N PHE A 62 6.19 17.12 0.58
CA PHE A 62 6.09 16.73 -0.82
C PHE A 62 7.35 17.09 -1.60
N ALA A 63 7.68 16.24 -2.58
CA ALA A 63 8.68 16.49 -3.59
C ALA A 63 8.09 16.24 -4.99
N ASN A 64 8.57 16.99 -5.97
CA ASN A 64 8.21 16.76 -7.37
C ASN A 64 9.33 15.95 -8.03
N ILE A 65 8.96 14.78 -8.58
CA ILE A 65 9.87 13.90 -9.30
C ILE A 65 9.43 13.84 -10.76
N ARG A 66 10.36 14.11 -11.69
CA ARG A 66 10.14 13.92 -13.12
C ARG A 66 10.79 12.63 -13.57
N ARG A 67 10.06 11.83 -14.34
CA ARG A 67 10.54 10.56 -14.87
C ARG A 67 10.15 10.39 -16.32
N ASN A 68 11.04 9.71 -17.03
CA ASN A 68 10.71 9.22 -18.37
C ASN A 68 9.93 7.92 -18.23
N GLU A 69 8.73 7.91 -18.73
CA GLU A 69 7.85 6.73 -18.77
C GLU A 69 7.56 6.37 -20.23
N VAL A 70 7.21 5.12 -20.48
CA VAL A 70 6.77 4.68 -21.81
C VAL A 70 5.36 5.23 -22.06
N LYS A 71 5.17 5.90 -23.20
CA LYS A 71 3.92 6.56 -23.58
C LYS A 71 2.84 5.55 -23.96
N SER A 72 3.19 4.57 -24.77
CA SER A 72 2.26 3.61 -25.34
C SER A 72 1.96 2.45 -24.43
N LYS A 73 0.77 1.89 -24.57
CA LYS A 73 0.40 0.62 -23.96
C LYS A 73 0.55 -0.50 -24.98
N VAL A 74 0.99 -1.67 -24.53
CA VAL A 74 1.00 -2.87 -25.37
C VAL A 74 -0.43 -3.18 -25.83
N SER A 75 -0.63 -3.38 -27.12
CA SER A 75 -1.93 -3.75 -27.70
C SER A 75 -2.27 -5.19 -27.37
N ALA A 76 -3.42 -5.42 -26.73
CA ALA A 76 -3.90 -6.78 -26.42
C ALA A 76 -4.11 -7.63 -27.69
N SER A 77 -4.56 -7.02 -28.80
CA SER A 77 -4.71 -7.71 -30.09
C SER A 77 -3.37 -8.15 -30.66
N ALA A 78 -2.34 -7.28 -30.60
CA ALA A 78 -1.00 -7.63 -31.06
C ALA A 78 -0.37 -8.76 -30.24
N VAL A 79 -0.61 -8.77 -28.92
CA VAL A 79 -0.20 -9.88 -28.04
C VAL A 79 -0.89 -11.18 -28.45
N TYR A 80 -2.20 -11.15 -28.67
CA TYR A 80 -2.97 -12.31 -29.07
C TYR A 80 -2.52 -12.87 -30.43
N GLU A 81 -2.31 -12.01 -31.44
CA GLU A 81 -1.79 -12.40 -32.75
C GLU A 81 -0.42 -13.08 -32.64
N HIS A 82 0.47 -12.52 -31.83
CA HIS A 82 1.80 -13.11 -31.61
C HIS A 82 1.71 -14.47 -30.91
N MET A 83 0.84 -14.61 -29.89
CA MET A 83 0.61 -15.88 -29.18
C MET A 83 0.03 -16.97 -30.09
N THR A 84 -0.72 -16.63 -31.13
CA THR A 84 -1.32 -17.56 -32.11
C THR A 84 -0.43 -17.88 -33.31
N GLY A 85 0.84 -17.43 -33.28
CA GLY A 85 1.82 -17.70 -34.31
C GLY A 85 1.74 -16.79 -35.52
N GLY A 86 0.99 -15.70 -35.46
CA GLY A 86 0.91 -14.64 -36.44
C GLY A 86 1.52 -13.32 -35.96
N GLY A 87 1.51 -12.32 -36.82
CA GLY A 87 1.89 -10.95 -36.45
C GLY A 87 3.36 -10.62 -36.59
N LYS A 88 3.68 -9.34 -36.40
CA LYS A 88 5.04 -8.79 -36.38
C LYS A 88 5.67 -9.01 -35.00
N ASP A 89 7.00 -8.89 -34.92
CA ASP A 89 7.72 -8.94 -33.63
C ASP A 89 7.09 -7.98 -32.63
N LEU A 90 6.80 -8.53 -31.43
CA LEU A 90 6.16 -7.78 -30.35
C LEU A 90 7.21 -7.13 -29.47
N TYR A 91 7.60 -5.91 -29.80
CA TYR A 91 8.49 -5.11 -28.98
C TYR A 91 8.07 -3.64 -28.98
N LEU A 92 8.57 -2.90 -28.00
CA LEU A 92 8.37 -1.47 -27.89
C LEU A 92 9.73 -0.82 -27.64
N ASN A 93 10.17 0.03 -28.60
CA ASN A 93 11.42 0.76 -28.43
C ASN A 93 11.21 1.90 -27.43
N THR A 94 11.65 1.69 -26.20
CA THR A 94 11.46 2.66 -25.13
C THR A 94 12.17 3.99 -25.37
N SER A 95 13.23 4.02 -26.19
CA SER A 95 13.94 5.25 -26.54
C SER A 95 13.16 6.17 -27.49
N GLU A 96 12.27 5.60 -28.30
CA GLU A 96 11.42 6.32 -29.26
C GLU A 96 10.04 6.65 -28.68
N ASP A 97 9.63 5.93 -27.64
CA ASP A 97 8.30 6.04 -27.03
C ASP A 97 8.39 6.62 -25.60
N ILE A 98 9.22 7.61 -25.41
CA ILE A 98 9.40 8.30 -24.14
C ILE A 98 8.39 9.42 -23.97
N GLN A 99 7.80 9.49 -22.77
CA GLN A 99 7.06 10.64 -22.29
C GLN A 99 7.54 11.03 -20.88
N GLN A 100 7.94 12.29 -20.71
CA GLN A 100 8.25 12.80 -19.39
C GLN A 100 6.94 13.06 -18.61
N ARG A 101 6.87 12.52 -17.40
CA ARG A 101 5.76 12.72 -16.47
C ARG A 101 6.26 13.21 -15.11
N ALA A 102 5.53 14.16 -14.54
CA ALA A 102 5.73 14.62 -13.18
C ALA A 102 4.94 13.76 -12.20
N ALA A 103 5.49 13.58 -11.01
CA ALA A 103 4.77 12.97 -9.89
C ALA A 103 5.04 13.78 -8.61
N MET A 104 3.98 14.12 -7.88
CA MET A 104 4.08 14.73 -6.56
C MET A 104 4.05 13.59 -5.52
N VAL A 105 5.19 13.36 -4.90
CA VAL A 105 5.43 12.24 -3.97
C VAL A 105 5.72 12.77 -2.56
N LEU A 106 5.45 11.95 -1.56
CA LEU A 106 5.89 12.20 -0.19
C LEU A 106 7.39 11.87 -0.08
N GLN A 107 8.10 12.59 0.78
CA GLN A 107 9.52 12.35 1.07
C GLN A 107 9.77 12.11 2.56
N ASN A 108 10.80 11.30 2.88
CA ASN A 108 11.24 10.98 4.24
C ASN A 108 10.09 10.45 5.11
N VAL A 109 9.34 9.50 4.58
CA VAL A 109 8.14 8.98 5.24
C VAL A 109 8.50 7.97 6.32
N ARG A 110 7.78 8.04 7.46
CA ARG A 110 7.89 7.09 8.56
C ARG A 110 6.55 6.94 9.26
N TYR A 111 6.11 5.70 9.41
CA TYR A 111 4.82 5.35 10.00
C TYR A 111 4.95 4.19 10.97
N VAL A 112 4.00 4.09 11.92
CA VAL A 112 3.72 2.84 12.63
C VAL A 112 2.30 2.40 12.27
N ILE A 113 2.18 1.16 11.84
CA ILE A 113 0.92 0.52 11.49
C ILE A 113 0.48 -0.34 12.68
N ASP A 114 -0.64 0.01 13.32
CA ASP A 114 -1.35 -0.88 14.23
C ASP A 114 -2.34 -1.71 13.40
N ALA A 115 -2.21 -3.01 13.45
CA ALA A 115 -3.09 -3.91 12.73
C ALA A 115 -3.35 -5.19 13.52
N HIS A 116 -4.42 -5.88 13.18
CA HIS A 116 -4.64 -7.26 13.57
C HIS A 116 -5.03 -8.10 12.36
N PHE A 117 -5.14 -9.39 12.52
CA PHE A 117 -5.70 -10.25 11.48
C PHE A 117 -6.87 -11.06 12.03
N GLU A 118 -7.82 -11.30 11.15
CA GLU A 118 -8.96 -12.18 11.32
C GLU A 118 -8.70 -13.50 10.61
N LEU A 119 -9.23 -14.59 11.18
CA LEU A 119 -9.18 -15.90 10.53
C LEU A 119 -10.27 -16.01 9.47
N VAL A 120 -9.96 -16.70 8.38
CA VAL A 120 -10.90 -17.09 7.33
C VAL A 120 -11.06 -18.62 7.38
N PRO A 121 -11.99 -19.15 8.20
CA PRO A 121 -12.09 -20.59 8.51
C PRO A 121 -12.15 -21.49 7.29
N ASP A 122 -12.93 -21.08 6.28
CA ASP A 122 -13.14 -21.86 5.04
C ASP A 122 -11.86 -22.01 4.17
N LYS A 123 -10.81 -21.23 4.49
CA LYS A 123 -9.53 -21.23 3.75
C LYS A 123 -8.35 -21.69 4.60
N MET A 124 -8.62 -22.21 5.81
CA MET A 124 -7.61 -22.72 6.71
C MET A 124 -7.27 -24.18 6.41
N GLY A 125 -5.97 -24.51 6.45
CA GLY A 125 -5.49 -25.87 6.38
C GLY A 125 -5.45 -26.56 7.76
N ALA A 126 -5.21 -27.87 7.76
CA ALA A 126 -5.01 -28.61 9.00
C ALA A 126 -3.81 -28.07 9.78
N GLY A 127 -4.03 -27.71 11.04
CA GLY A 127 -2.98 -27.14 11.92
C GLY A 127 -2.79 -25.61 11.80
N ASP A 128 -3.58 -24.93 10.98
CA ASP A 128 -3.58 -23.48 10.97
C ASP A 128 -4.31 -22.92 12.19
N ASN A 129 -3.69 -21.94 12.83
CA ASN A 129 -4.25 -21.26 13.99
C ASN A 129 -3.60 -19.87 14.18
N VAL A 130 -4.20 -19.08 15.08
CA VAL A 130 -3.73 -17.71 15.37
C VAL A 130 -2.26 -17.69 15.83
N GLY A 131 -1.85 -18.65 16.68
CA GLY A 131 -0.48 -18.73 17.20
C GLY A 131 0.53 -18.92 16.07
N LYS A 132 0.29 -19.90 15.20
CA LYS A 132 1.15 -20.19 14.03
C LYS A 132 1.31 -18.96 13.13
N PHE A 133 0.23 -18.30 12.76
CA PHE A 133 0.32 -17.11 11.89
C PHE A 133 1.03 -15.96 12.58
N SER A 134 0.79 -15.75 13.87
CA SER A 134 1.46 -14.71 14.65
C SER A 134 2.96 -14.92 14.75
N GLU A 135 3.40 -16.13 15.06
CA GLU A 135 4.81 -16.47 15.15
C GLU A 135 5.51 -16.37 13.78
N MET A 136 4.84 -16.81 12.71
CA MET A 136 5.37 -16.67 11.36
C MET A 136 5.55 -15.23 10.95
N LEU A 137 4.55 -14.36 11.21
CA LEU A 137 4.64 -12.93 10.93
C LEU A 137 5.79 -12.29 11.72
N LYS A 138 5.81 -12.51 13.05
CA LYS A 138 6.85 -11.98 13.95
C LYS A 138 8.25 -12.38 13.49
N ARG A 139 8.48 -13.67 13.26
CA ARG A 139 9.76 -14.20 12.79
C ARG A 139 10.20 -13.57 11.47
N ARG A 140 9.27 -13.35 10.52
CA ARG A 140 9.61 -12.73 9.24
C ARG A 140 10.00 -11.26 9.41
N ILE A 141 9.28 -10.52 10.22
CA ILE A 141 9.61 -9.12 10.51
C ILE A 141 11.00 -9.02 11.16
N GLU A 142 11.26 -9.81 12.21
CA GLU A 142 12.54 -9.82 12.93
C GLU A 142 13.73 -10.19 12.03
N LYS A 143 13.51 -11.04 11.03
CA LYS A 143 14.55 -11.45 10.06
C LYS A 143 14.60 -10.59 8.80
N GLY A 144 13.77 -9.57 8.67
CA GLY A 144 13.63 -8.76 7.45
C GLY A 144 13.18 -9.57 6.23
N GLN A 145 12.46 -10.70 6.44
CA GLN A 145 11.99 -11.58 5.38
C GLN A 145 10.64 -11.12 4.83
N CYS A 146 10.48 -11.16 3.53
CA CYS A 146 9.24 -10.85 2.84
C CYS A 146 9.04 -11.80 1.66
N TYR A 147 7.79 -12.00 1.24
CA TYR A 147 7.48 -12.74 0.02
C TYR A 147 7.94 -11.96 -1.22
N HIS A 148 7.62 -10.67 -1.26
CA HIS A 148 8.20 -9.70 -2.18
C HIS A 148 8.50 -8.41 -1.42
N ARG A 149 9.44 -7.61 -1.92
CA ARG A 149 9.81 -6.36 -1.28
C ARG A 149 8.57 -5.46 -1.13
N PRO A 150 8.17 -5.06 0.10
CA PRO A 150 7.10 -4.10 0.28
C PRO A 150 7.49 -2.73 -0.28
N TYR A 151 6.50 -1.94 -0.70
CA TYR A 151 6.71 -0.64 -1.32
C TYR A 151 5.63 0.37 -0.92
N PHE A 152 5.95 1.64 -0.92
CA PHE A 152 5.06 2.75 -0.60
C PHE A 152 4.28 3.21 -1.83
N GLY A 153 3.25 2.45 -2.22
CA GLY A 153 2.34 2.74 -3.32
C GLY A 153 2.90 2.46 -4.72
N CYS A 154 4.17 2.78 -4.97
CA CYS A 154 4.87 2.48 -6.21
C CYS A 154 6.08 1.59 -5.95
N ARG A 155 6.34 0.62 -6.83
CA ARG A 155 7.41 -0.39 -6.65
C ARG A 155 8.81 0.20 -6.54
N GLU A 156 9.03 1.38 -7.12
CA GLU A 156 10.29 2.13 -7.03
C GLU A 156 10.56 2.73 -5.64
N PHE A 157 9.59 2.74 -4.74
CA PHE A 157 9.71 3.26 -3.38
C PHE A 157 9.70 2.13 -2.35
N PRO A 158 10.84 1.46 -2.13
CA PRO A 158 10.91 0.30 -1.24
C PRO A 158 10.70 0.72 0.22
N VAL A 159 10.08 -0.18 0.97
CA VAL A 159 9.83 -0.04 2.42
C VAL A 159 10.93 -0.73 3.19
N GLN A 160 11.47 -0.05 4.19
CA GLN A 160 12.16 -0.65 5.33
C GLN A 160 11.14 -0.91 6.43
N PHE A 161 11.30 -1.98 7.19
CA PHE A 161 10.34 -2.33 8.22
C PHE A 161 11.00 -3.03 9.41
N GLN A 162 10.41 -2.84 10.60
CA GLN A 162 10.75 -3.56 11.83
C GLN A 162 9.56 -3.60 12.79
N MET A 163 9.64 -4.43 13.83
CA MET A 163 8.66 -4.42 14.92
C MET A 163 8.80 -3.11 15.72
N TRP A 164 7.67 -2.53 16.10
CA TRP A 164 7.64 -1.46 17.07
C TRP A 164 7.46 -2.05 18.47
N GLU A 165 8.47 -1.93 19.33
CA GLU A 165 8.49 -2.55 20.65
C GLU A 165 8.15 -1.58 21.78
N GLU A 166 8.26 -0.28 21.53
CA GLU A 166 8.00 0.74 22.54
C GLU A 166 6.50 0.87 22.85
N LYS A 167 6.20 1.26 24.09
CA LYS A 167 4.82 1.46 24.52
C LYS A 167 4.19 2.67 23.83
N ASP A 168 4.93 3.77 23.78
CA ASP A 168 4.47 5.04 23.25
C ASP A 168 4.96 5.23 21.82
N ILE A 169 4.08 5.74 20.95
CA ILE A 169 4.38 6.02 19.56
C ILE A 169 4.45 7.54 19.38
N PRO A 170 5.63 8.10 19.11
CA PRO A 170 5.76 9.53 18.86
C PRO A 170 5.05 9.92 17.57
N THR A 171 4.67 11.18 17.44
CA THR A 171 4.02 11.70 16.24
C THR A 171 4.61 13.05 15.86
N ALA A 172 4.63 13.35 14.55
CA ALA A 172 5.01 14.67 14.05
C ALA A 172 3.96 15.76 14.37
N TYR A 173 2.74 15.36 14.80
CA TYR A 173 1.57 16.27 14.96
C TYR A 173 0.87 16.12 16.30
N PRO A 174 1.56 16.27 17.45
CA PRO A 174 1.00 15.93 18.77
C PRO A 174 -0.20 16.80 19.18
N ASN A 175 -0.33 18.00 18.63
CA ASN A 175 -1.35 18.97 19.00
C ASN A 175 -2.27 19.39 17.84
N GLU A 176 -2.16 18.70 16.71
CA GLU A 176 -2.89 19.08 15.50
C GLU A 176 -3.99 18.08 15.17
N THR A 177 -5.08 18.60 14.61
CA THR A 177 -6.12 17.84 13.94
C THR A 177 -6.27 18.37 12.52
N ARG A 178 -6.19 17.49 11.53
CA ARG A 178 -6.32 17.84 10.11
C ARG A 178 -7.39 16.99 9.46
N ASP A 179 -8.29 17.62 8.73
CA ASP A 179 -9.19 16.94 7.79
C ASP A 179 -8.42 16.70 6.50
N LEU A 180 -8.22 15.45 6.13
CA LEU A 180 -7.51 15.04 4.91
C LEU A 180 -8.47 14.83 3.72
N GLY A 181 -9.77 15.07 3.94
CA GLY A 181 -10.81 14.87 2.94
C GLY A 181 -11.10 13.40 2.67
N PHE A 182 -11.66 13.12 1.49
CA PHE A 182 -11.92 11.73 1.08
C PHE A 182 -10.63 11.04 0.63
N MET A 183 -10.39 9.88 1.21
CA MET A 183 -9.21 9.06 0.93
C MET A 183 -9.65 7.64 0.55
N LEU A 184 -8.89 7.01 -0.35
CA LEU A 184 -9.09 5.62 -0.72
C LEU A 184 -8.88 4.73 0.53
N PHE A 185 -9.93 3.99 0.90
CA PHE A 185 -9.85 3.00 1.97
C PHE A 185 -9.23 1.69 1.44
N ASP A 186 -9.91 1.08 0.48
CA ASP A 186 -9.48 -0.14 -0.20
C ASP A 186 -10.28 -0.31 -1.49
N MET A 187 -10.03 -1.41 -2.21
CA MET A 187 -10.85 -1.85 -3.32
C MET A 187 -11.84 -2.91 -2.83
N ASP A 188 -13.10 -2.81 -3.24
CA ASP A 188 -14.09 -3.86 -3.02
C ASP A 188 -13.91 -4.96 -4.06
N TYR A 189 -13.41 -6.11 -3.62
CA TYR A 189 -13.20 -7.31 -4.45
C TYR A 189 -14.34 -8.32 -4.31
N HIS A 190 -15.48 -7.95 -3.72
CA HIS A 190 -16.60 -8.87 -3.51
C HIS A 190 -17.13 -9.40 -4.84
N ASP A 191 -17.25 -8.51 -5.84
CA ASP A 191 -17.56 -8.89 -7.21
C ASP A 191 -16.32 -8.75 -8.09
N PRO A 192 -15.68 -9.85 -8.52
CA PRO A 192 -14.48 -9.80 -9.36
C PRO A 192 -14.70 -9.14 -10.74
N GLN A 193 -15.95 -9.08 -11.21
CA GLN A 193 -16.29 -8.44 -12.48
C GLN A 193 -16.55 -6.93 -12.33
N ASN A 194 -16.74 -6.45 -11.08
CA ASN A 194 -17.08 -5.07 -10.81
C ASN A 194 -16.32 -4.55 -9.58
N ILE A 195 -15.00 -4.56 -9.67
CA ILE A 195 -14.12 -4.06 -8.60
C ILE A 195 -14.28 -2.54 -8.49
N ARG A 196 -14.67 -2.06 -7.31
CA ARG A 196 -14.93 -0.63 -7.05
C ARG A 196 -14.03 -0.09 -5.94
N PRO A 197 -13.59 1.17 -6.03
CA PRO A 197 -12.88 1.81 -4.93
C PRO A 197 -13.85 2.15 -3.79
N MET A 198 -13.42 1.90 -2.58
CA MET A 198 -14.07 2.33 -1.36
C MET A 198 -13.34 3.53 -0.77
N PHE A 199 -14.09 4.52 -0.29
CA PHE A 199 -13.54 5.74 0.26
C PHE A 199 -14.00 5.95 1.71
N PHE A 200 -13.30 6.79 2.44
CA PHE A 200 -13.70 7.25 3.77
C PHE A 200 -13.24 8.69 3.96
N ARG A 201 -13.89 9.41 4.87
CA ARG A 201 -13.42 10.75 5.25
C ARG A 201 -12.28 10.60 6.26
N ALA A 202 -11.08 10.90 5.81
CA ALA A 202 -9.87 10.72 6.59
C ALA A 202 -9.63 11.94 7.50
N LYS A 203 -9.39 11.68 8.78
CA LYS A 203 -9.07 12.70 9.76
C LYS A 203 -7.81 12.28 10.53
N LEU A 204 -6.81 13.11 10.49
CA LEU A 204 -5.58 12.92 11.25
C LEU A 204 -5.74 13.64 12.60
N GLU A 205 -5.88 12.87 13.67
CA GLU A 205 -6.01 13.41 15.03
C GLU A 205 -4.72 13.16 15.82
N LYS A 206 -4.04 14.24 16.19
CA LYS A 206 -2.75 14.15 16.92
C LYS A 206 -1.75 13.21 16.23
N GLY A 207 -1.71 13.27 14.90
CA GLY A 207 -0.84 12.42 14.08
C GLY A 207 -1.27 10.97 13.90
N VAL A 208 -2.49 10.62 14.31
CA VAL A 208 -3.04 9.27 14.18
C VAL A 208 -4.24 9.28 13.23
N LEU A 209 -4.22 8.39 12.24
CA LEU A 209 -5.36 8.04 11.42
C LEU A 209 -6.01 6.80 12.04
N ASP A 210 -7.12 6.98 12.78
CA ASP A 210 -7.86 5.88 13.43
C ASP A 210 -8.93 5.34 12.48
N LEU A 211 -8.86 4.04 12.16
CA LEU A 211 -9.70 3.39 11.17
C LEU A 211 -10.75 2.46 11.79
N ARG A 212 -10.71 2.26 13.11
CA ARG A 212 -11.57 1.29 13.81
C ARG A 212 -13.07 1.59 13.69
N ASN A 213 -13.41 2.85 13.53
CA ASN A 213 -14.79 3.33 13.38
C ASN A 213 -14.96 4.15 12.10
N ALA A 214 -14.12 3.93 11.08
CA ALA A 214 -14.21 4.67 9.82
C ALA A 214 -15.49 4.28 9.08
N GLU A 215 -16.28 5.29 8.71
CA GLU A 215 -17.44 5.11 7.83
C GLU A 215 -16.95 4.97 6.39
N VAL A 216 -17.10 3.76 5.84
CA VAL A 216 -16.63 3.41 4.49
C VAL A 216 -17.75 3.57 3.49
N LEU A 217 -17.55 4.45 2.51
CA LEU A 217 -18.45 4.71 1.38
C LEU A 217 -18.09 3.80 0.20
N ARG A 218 -19.10 3.20 -0.45
CA ARG A 218 -18.99 2.27 -1.58
C ARG A 218 -19.59 2.87 -2.86
#